data_05d70b5aa3f20f7937bbbd539acf465a
#
_entry.id   05d70b5aa3f20f7937bbbd539acf465a
#
_cell.length_a   1.000
_cell.length_b   1.000
_cell.length_c   1.000
_cell.angle_alpha   90.00
_cell.angle_beta   90.00
_cell.angle_gamma   90.00
#
_symmetry.space_group_name_H-M   'P 1'
#
loop_
_entity.id
_entity.type
_entity.pdbx_description
1 polymer ?
#
loop_
_entity_poly.entity_id
_entity_poly.type
_entity_poly.pdbx_seq_one_letter_code
_entity_poly.pdbx_strand_id
1 'polypeptide(L)'
;MKLIKKHFLKNLILVTGTHTSGKSMISPIIASFQNVEILRKIYTLDQFAMLHHFKKIDLQSATFMAKHILDISYYEQLIGRNMNFRTEDETSVHQSKNPDYFAKRVDIKRGYDVVKKHDNKNTHMLLDTHDGLWFYNFWKSIGIKNLKIISIFRNP
;
A
#
# COMPACT_ATOMS: atom_id res chain seq x y z
N MET A 1 7.44 17.52 21.99
CA MET A 1 7.64 17.22 20.56
C MET A 1 6.27 16.99 19.94
N LYS A 2 5.75 17.87 19.08
CA LYS A 2 4.47 17.62 18.37
C LYS A 2 4.73 16.55 17.32
N LEU A 3 4.31 15.34 17.57
CA LEU A 3 4.28 14.28 16.54
C LEU A 3 3.48 14.78 15.35
N ILE A 4 4.05 14.61 14.14
CA ILE A 4 3.40 14.99 12.89
C ILE A 4 2.09 14.19 12.80
N LYS A 5 0.97 14.86 13.06
CA LYS A 5 -0.37 14.23 13.09
C LYS A 5 -0.92 13.88 11.69
N LYS A 6 -0.24 14.31 10.62
CA LYS A 6 -0.79 14.17 9.25
C LYS A 6 -0.06 13.08 8.48
N HIS A 7 -0.83 12.10 7.97
CA HIS A 7 -0.32 11.10 7.04
C HIS A 7 0.13 11.75 5.72
N PHE A 8 1.26 11.28 5.20
CA PHE A 8 1.67 11.53 3.82
C PHE A 8 0.76 10.74 2.86
N LEU A 9 0.55 9.45 3.13
CA LEU A 9 -0.40 8.61 2.41
C LEU A 9 -1.84 9.00 2.79
N LYS A 10 -2.61 9.51 1.82
CA LYS A 10 -4.01 9.92 2.02
C LYS A 10 -5.01 8.86 1.57
N ASN A 11 -4.66 8.11 0.52
CA ASN A 11 -5.58 7.18 -0.14
C ASN A 11 -4.94 5.80 -0.23
N LEU A 12 -5.60 4.79 0.35
CA LEU A 12 -5.17 3.41 0.35
C LEU A 12 -6.29 2.51 -0.14
N ILE A 13 -5.98 1.65 -1.12
CA ILE A 13 -6.79 0.50 -1.49
C ILE A 13 -6.11 -0.74 -0.92
N LEU A 14 -6.79 -1.40 0.01
CA LEU A 14 -6.35 -2.63 0.63
C LEU A 14 -7.10 -3.79 -0.01
N VAL A 15 -6.37 -4.67 -0.71
CA VAL A 15 -6.91 -5.93 -1.23
C VAL A 15 -6.62 -7.00 -0.20
N THR A 16 -7.64 -7.69 0.27
CA THR A 16 -7.53 -8.68 1.33
C THR A 16 -8.29 -9.96 0.99
N GLY A 17 -7.95 -11.03 1.65
CA GLY A 17 -8.53 -12.35 1.50
C GLY A 17 -7.56 -13.41 1.98
N THR A 18 -8.05 -14.63 2.18
CA THR A 18 -7.21 -15.75 2.58
C THR A 18 -6.13 -16.05 1.54
N HIS A 19 -5.13 -16.82 1.92
CA HIS A 19 -4.15 -17.33 0.97
C HIS A 19 -4.88 -18.07 -0.16
N THR A 20 -4.41 -17.93 -1.41
CA THR A 20 -5.02 -18.54 -2.61
C THR A 20 -6.43 -18.07 -2.98
N SER A 21 -6.95 -16.98 -2.39
CA SER A 21 -8.29 -16.45 -2.70
C SER A 21 -8.43 -15.82 -4.10
N GLY A 22 -7.33 -15.60 -4.82
CA GLY A 22 -7.33 -14.95 -6.14
C GLY A 22 -6.93 -13.46 -6.13
N LYS A 23 -6.37 -12.96 -5.03
CA LYS A 23 -5.89 -11.57 -4.93
C LYS A 23 -4.92 -11.19 -6.05
N SER A 24 -4.00 -12.08 -6.40
CA SER A 24 -3.03 -11.89 -7.48
C SER A 24 -3.67 -11.66 -8.85
N MET A 25 -4.85 -12.21 -9.09
CA MET A 25 -5.59 -12.01 -10.35
C MET A 25 -6.31 -10.65 -10.38
N ILE A 26 -6.83 -10.21 -9.24
CA ILE A 26 -7.62 -8.97 -9.14
C ILE A 26 -6.73 -7.73 -9.01
N SER A 27 -5.59 -7.85 -8.33
CA SER A 27 -4.71 -6.71 -8.05
C SER A 27 -4.17 -6.02 -9.31
N PRO A 28 -3.73 -6.70 -10.38
CA PRO A 28 -3.35 -6.05 -11.64
C PRO A 28 -4.51 -5.30 -12.30
N ILE A 29 -5.74 -5.82 -12.20
CA ILE A 29 -6.93 -5.16 -12.72
C ILE A 29 -7.18 -3.85 -11.98
N ILE A 30 -7.08 -3.86 -10.64
CA ILE A 30 -7.21 -2.65 -9.82
C ILE A 30 -6.09 -1.66 -10.13
N ALA A 31 -4.85 -2.14 -10.29
CA ALA A 31 -3.69 -1.31 -10.65
C ALA A 31 -3.80 -0.68 -12.05
N SER A 32 -4.66 -1.20 -12.92
CA SER A 32 -4.92 -0.63 -14.25
C SER A 32 -5.83 0.60 -14.22
N PHE A 33 -6.49 0.89 -13.11
CA PHE A 33 -7.35 2.06 -12.98
C PHE A 33 -6.53 3.35 -12.89
N GLN A 34 -7.13 4.44 -13.34
CA GLN A 34 -6.49 5.75 -13.30
C GLN A 34 -6.18 6.15 -11.84
N ASN A 35 -5.00 6.71 -11.63
CA ASN A 35 -4.52 7.17 -10.31
C ASN A 35 -4.39 6.05 -9.26
N VAL A 36 -4.22 4.81 -9.67
CA VAL A 36 -3.86 3.70 -8.78
C VAL A 36 -2.41 3.30 -9.06
N GLU A 37 -1.64 3.16 -7.99
CA GLU A 37 -0.25 2.70 -8.04
C GLU A 37 -0.19 1.18 -8.26
N ILE A 38 0.99 0.70 -8.71
CA ILE A 38 1.24 -0.75 -8.79
C ILE A 38 1.15 -1.38 -7.41
N LEU A 39 0.81 -2.67 -7.40
CA LEU A 39 0.66 -3.44 -6.18
C LEU A 39 1.92 -3.43 -5.31
N ARG A 40 1.72 -3.26 -4.01
CA ARG A 40 2.76 -3.45 -2.99
C ARG A 40 2.35 -4.58 -2.03
N LYS A 41 3.35 -5.33 -1.58
CA LYS A 41 3.23 -6.34 -0.52
C LYS A 41 4.16 -5.95 0.61
N ILE A 42 3.60 -5.67 1.78
CA ILE A 42 4.35 -5.23 2.97
C ILE A 42 3.91 -6.10 4.15
N TYR A 43 4.41 -7.32 4.20
CA TYR A 43 4.03 -8.33 5.21
C TYR A 43 4.24 -7.90 6.66
N THR A 44 5.17 -6.97 6.91
CA THR A 44 5.40 -6.41 8.25
C THR A 44 4.15 -5.73 8.82
N LEU A 45 3.25 -5.21 7.97
CA LEU A 45 2.00 -4.60 8.42
C LEU A 45 1.05 -5.62 9.01
N ASP A 46 0.94 -6.80 8.39
CA ASP A 46 0.15 -7.92 8.93
C ASP A 46 0.73 -8.39 10.28
N GLN A 47 2.06 -8.41 10.41
CA GLN A 47 2.73 -8.75 11.67
C GLN A 47 2.38 -7.77 12.80
N PHE A 48 2.30 -6.46 12.54
CA PHE A 48 1.87 -5.50 13.56
C PHE A 48 0.42 -5.70 13.98
N ALA A 49 -0.46 -6.00 13.03
CA ALA A 49 -1.85 -6.32 13.33
C ALA A 49 -1.96 -7.55 14.22
N MET A 50 -1.20 -8.61 13.90
CA MET A 50 -1.13 -9.84 14.69
C MET A 50 -0.55 -9.61 16.09
N LEU A 51 0.58 -8.90 16.20
CA LEU A 51 1.20 -8.60 17.50
C LEU A 51 0.26 -7.82 18.41
N HIS A 52 -0.48 -6.85 17.83
CA HIS A 52 -1.51 -6.14 18.60
C HIS A 52 -2.65 -7.08 19.02
N HIS A 53 -3.16 -7.90 18.10
CA HIS A 53 -4.23 -8.86 18.41
C HIS A 53 -3.84 -9.79 19.58
N PHE A 54 -2.61 -10.29 19.57
CA PHE A 54 -2.08 -11.13 20.66
C PHE A 54 -1.59 -10.34 21.88
N LYS A 55 -1.90 -9.03 21.98
CA LYS A 55 -1.53 -8.16 23.10
C LYS A 55 -0.02 -8.11 23.38
N LYS A 56 0.81 -8.30 22.36
CA LYS A 56 2.28 -8.19 22.47
C LYS A 56 2.77 -6.76 22.32
N ILE A 57 2.00 -5.91 21.63
CA ILE A 57 2.21 -4.46 21.52
C ILE A 57 0.85 -3.74 21.67
N ASP A 58 0.88 -2.51 22.15
CA ASP A 58 -0.32 -1.67 22.22
C ASP A 58 -0.74 -1.14 20.85
N LEU A 59 -2.02 -0.75 20.72
CA LEU A 59 -2.58 -0.27 19.45
C LEU A 59 -1.87 0.99 18.93
N GLN A 60 -1.50 1.89 19.84
CA GLN A 60 -0.86 3.16 19.49
C GLN A 60 0.51 2.91 18.86
N SER A 61 1.33 2.06 19.46
CA SER A 61 2.64 1.66 18.94
C SER A 61 2.51 0.94 17.61
N ALA A 62 1.60 -0.04 17.51
CA ALA A 62 1.37 -0.81 16.29
C ALA A 62 0.94 0.10 15.12
N THR A 63 -0.01 0.99 15.34
CA THR A 63 -0.52 1.89 14.30
C THR A 63 0.49 2.97 13.95
N PHE A 64 1.30 3.45 14.89
CA PHE A 64 2.39 4.39 14.62
C PHE A 64 3.44 3.78 13.69
N MET A 65 3.89 2.54 13.98
CA MET A 65 4.85 1.82 13.15
C MET A 65 4.29 1.53 11.76
N ALA A 66 3.04 1.07 11.68
CA ALA A 66 2.36 0.82 10.41
C ALA A 66 2.24 2.10 9.56
N LYS A 67 1.85 3.21 10.18
CA LYS A 67 1.79 4.53 9.54
C LYS A 67 3.13 4.93 8.94
N HIS A 68 4.20 4.80 9.70
CA HIS A 68 5.54 5.17 9.27
C HIS A 68 6.00 4.34 8.06
N ILE A 69 5.79 3.03 8.10
CA ILE A 69 6.13 2.13 7.00
C ILE A 69 5.31 2.45 5.74
N LEU A 70 4.01 2.69 5.88
CA LEU A 70 3.14 3.05 4.77
C LEU A 70 3.58 4.36 4.11
N ASP A 71 3.85 5.40 4.91
CA ASP A 71 4.27 6.71 4.41
C ASP A 71 5.62 6.62 3.68
N ILE A 72 6.60 5.89 4.23
CA ILE A 72 7.91 5.67 3.57
C ILE A 72 7.73 4.87 2.29
N SER A 73 7.03 3.73 2.34
CA SER A 73 6.85 2.87 1.16
C SER A 73 6.13 3.58 0.03
N TYR A 74 5.14 4.40 0.35
CA TYR A 74 4.44 5.20 -0.65
C TYR A 74 5.34 6.28 -1.26
N TYR A 75 6.12 6.99 -0.42
CA TYR A 75 7.10 7.96 -0.90
C TYR A 75 8.13 7.32 -1.84
N GLU A 76 8.71 6.18 -1.43
CA GLU A 76 9.70 5.46 -2.23
C GLU A 76 9.12 4.97 -3.56
N GLN A 77 7.86 4.52 -3.57
CA GLN A 77 7.17 4.14 -4.79
C GLN A 77 7.00 5.33 -5.75
N LEU A 78 6.59 6.49 -5.23
CA LEU A 78 6.40 7.70 -6.03
C LEU A 78 7.68 8.19 -6.71
N ILE A 79 8.83 8.06 -6.04
CA ILE A 79 10.12 8.49 -6.57
C ILE A 79 10.90 7.37 -7.30
N GLY A 80 10.30 6.20 -7.50
CA GLY A 80 10.93 5.08 -8.22
C GLY A 80 12.04 4.36 -7.45
N ARG A 81 12.22 4.63 -6.15
CA ARG A 81 13.34 4.07 -5.39
C ARG A 81 13.21 2.56 -5.12
N ASN A 82 11.99 2.08 -4.93
CA ASN A 82 11.71 0.69 -4.57
C ASN A 82 10.75 0.07 -5.58
N MET A 83 11.15 0.06 -6.85
CA MET A 83 10.37 -0.50 -7.95
C MET A 83 10.83 -1.91 -8.27
N ASN A 84 9.88 -2.80 -8.57
CA ASN A 84 10.17 -4.16 -8.98
C ASN A 84 10.10 -4.27 -10.51
N PHE A 85 11.22 -4.67 -11.13
CA PHE A 85 11.34 -4.88 -12.58
C PHE A 85 11.39 -6.36 -12.98
N ARG A 86 11.15 -7.29 -12.06
CA ARG A 86 11.11 -8.73 -12.38
C ARG A 86 9.81 -9.06 -13.09
N THR A 87 9.89 -9.45 -14.33
CA THR A 87 8.75 -9.59 -15.25
C THR A 87 7.63 -10.46 -14.70
N GLU A 88 7.98 -11.57 -14.06
CA GLU A 88 7.01 -12.58 -13.56
C GLU A 88 6.39 -12.24 -12.20
N ASP A 89 6.90 -11.23 -11.50
CA ASP A 89 6.41 -10.89 -10.18
C ASP A 89 5.11 -10.07 -10.24
N GLU A 90 4.14 -10.40 -9.41
CA GLU A 90 2.85 -9.68 -9.31
C GLU A 90 3.00 -8.19 -8.97
N THR A 91 4.08 -7.82 -8.30
CA THR A 91 4.38 -6.43 -7.91
C THR A 91 5.22 -5.69 -8.96
N SER A 92 5.49 -6.34 -10.09
CA SER A 92 6.33 -5.78 -11.14
C SER A 92 5.68 -4.59 -11.84
N VAL A 93 6.52 -3.65 -12.29
CA VAL A 93 6.08 -2.55 -13.17
C VAL A 93 5.48 -3.08 -14.48
N HIS A 94 5.91 -4.26 -14.93
CA HIS A 94 5.41 -4.91 -16.16
C HIS A 94 3.96 -5.41 -16.01
N GLN A 95 3.45 -5.56 -14.80
CA GLN A 95 2.05 -5.89 -14.54
C GLN A 95 1.11 -4.66 -14.63
N SER A 96 1.67 -3.48 -14.80
CA SER A 96 0.88 -2.27 -14.97
C SER A 96 0.46 -2.05 -16.42
N LYS A 97 -0.63 -1.29 -16.63
CA LYS A 97 -1.09 -0.87 -17.97
C LYS A 97 -0.06 0.03 -18.68
N ASN A 98 0.81 0.71 -17.93
CA ASN A 98 1.80 1.64 -18.49
C ASN A 98 3.16 1.48 -17.79
N PRO A 99 3.91 0.42 -18.10
CA PRO A 99 5.22 0.14 -17.50
C PRO A 99 6.21 1.30 -17.63
N ASP A 100 6.25 1.95 -18.80
CA ASP A 100 7.17 3.06 -19.07
C ASP A 100 6.93 4.27 -18.15
N TYR A 101 5.69 4.51 -17.77
CA TYR A 101 5.36 5.59 -16.81
C TYR A 101 6.03 5.34 -15.46
N PHE A 102 6.05 4.11 -15.00
CA PHE A 102 6.70 3.72 -13.74
C PHE A 102 8.22 3.65 -13.90
N ALA A 103 8.71 3.09 -15.00
CA ALA A 103 10.15 2.98 -15.28
C ALA A 103 10.85 4.35 -15.29
N LYS A 104 10.23 5.37 -15.88
CA LYS A 104 10.75 6.76 -15.91
C LYS A 104 10.92 7.39 -14.53
N ARG A 105 10.36 6.80 -13.48
CA ARG A 105 10.53 7.33 -12.11
C ARG A 105 11.95 7.16 -11.58
N VAL A 106 12.75 6.21 -12.10
CA VAL A 106 14.14 6.04 -11.69
C VAL A 106 15.03 7.22 -12.07
N ASP A 107 14.61 8.00 -13.07
CA ASP A 107 15.34 9.18 -13.56
C ASP A 107 15.02 10.46 -12.78
N ILE A 108 14.15 10.38 -11.78
CA ILE A 108 13.70 11.55 -11.01
C ILE A 108 14.81 12.04 -10.10
N LYS A 109 15.35 13.22 -10.39
CA LYS A 109 16.45 13.81 -9.62
C LYS A 109 16.02 14.41 -8.26
N ARG A 110 14.81 14.93 -8.16
CA ARG A 110 14.28 15.61 -6.95
C ARG A 110 12.95 15.01 -6.53
N GLY A 111 12.97 14.18 -5.49
CA GLY A 111 11.77 13.52 -4.96
C GLY A 111 10.68 14.50 -4.49
N TYR A 112 11.06 15.69 -3.99
CA TYR A 112 10.11 16.70 -3.53
C TYR A 112 9.14 17.17 -4.62
N ASP A 113 9.62 17.38 -5.85
CA ASP A 113 8.79 17.84 -6.98
C ASP A 113 7.75 16.80 -7.37
N VAL A 114 8.10 15.52 -7.25
CA VAL A 114 7.19 14.40 -7.50
C VAL A 114 6.09 14.36 -6.47
N VAL A 115 6.44 14.46 -5.20
CA VAL A 115 5.48 14.45 -4.08
C VAL A 115 4.46 15.56 -4.25
N LYS A 116 4.90 16.80 -4.55
CA LYS A 116 4.02 17.93 -4.78
C LYS A 116 3.07 17.72 -5.95
N LYS A 117 3.57 17.11 -7.04
CA LYS A 117 2.76 16.80 -8.22
C LYS A 117 1.73 15.70 -7.95
N HIS A 118 2.08 14.70 -7.14
CA HIS A 118 1.19 13.58 -6.79
C HIS A 118 0.13 13.95 -5.74
N ASP A 119 0.42 14.88 -4.85
CA ASP A 119 -0.55 15.36 -3.85
C ASP A 119 -1.81 15.95 -4.53
N ASN A 120 -1.65 16.51 -5.72
CA ASN A 120 -2.73 17.07 -6.53
C ASN A 120 -3.49 16.03 -7.36
N LYS A 121 -2.96 14.81 -7.53
CA LYS A 121 -3.55 13.78 -8.42
C LYS A 121 -4.49 12.81 -7.74
N ASN A 122 -4.68 12.89 -6.43
CA ASN A 122 -5.50 11.97 -5.65
C ASN A 122 -5.12 10.49 -5.86
N THR A 123 -3.83 10.20 -5.96
CA THR A 123 -3.29 8.87 -6.25
C THR A 123 -3.51 7.93 -5.07
N HIS A 124 -3.86 6.68 -5.35
CA HIS A 124 -4.09 5.62 -4.37
C HIS A 124 -2.91 4.64 -4.35
N MET A 125 -2.39 4.37 -3.18
CA MET A 125 -1.52 3.21 -2.96
C MET A 125 -2.37 1.95 -3.01
N LEU A 126 -1.89 0.90 -3.68
CA LEU A 126 -2.52 -0.41 -3.71
C LEU A 126 -1.67 -1.39 -2.89
N LEU A 127 -2.28 -1.98 -1.88
CA LEU A 127 -1.62 -2.89 -0.94
C LEU A 127 -2.36 -4.22 -0.86
N ASP A 128 -1.63 -5.34 -0.91
CA ASP A 128 -2.14 -6.68 -0.63
C ASP A 128 -1.87 -7.06 0.83
N THR A 129 -2.85 -7.67 1.47
CA THR A 129 -2.77 -8.25 2.81
C THR A 129 -3.55 -9.57 2.87
N HIS A 130 -3.20 -10.46 3.81
CA HIS A 130 -3.85 -11.75 3.92
C HIS A 130 -5.14 -11.68 4.76
N ASP A 131 -5.12 -11.03 5.89
CA ASP A 131 -6.21 -11.11 6.88
C ASP A 131 -6.78 -9.72 7.25
N GLY A 132 -6.82 -8.80 6.27
CA GLY A 132 -7.19 -7.41 6.53
C GLY A 132 -8.59 -7.22 7.13
N LEU A 133 -9.56 -8.07 6.80
CA LEU A 133 -10.88 -8.02 7.42
C LEU A 133 -10.87 -8.48 8.88
N TRP A 134 -10.09 -9.51 9.21
CA TRP A 134 -9.92 -9.95 10.58
C TRP A 134 -9.35 -8.83 11.47
N PHE A 135 -8.42 -8.06 10.89
CA PHE A 135 -7.78 -6.92 11.56
C PHE A 135 -8.37 -5.55 11.16
N TYR A 136 -9.63 -5.50 10.75
CA TYR A 136 -10.28 -4.27 10.28
C TYR A 136 -10.11 -3.09 11.23
N ASN A 137 -10.30 -3.30 12.54
CA ASN A 137 -10.16 -2.23 13.55
C ASN A 137 -8.73 -1.68 13.60
N PHE A 138 -7.71 -2.52 13.44
CA PHE A 138 -6.33 -2.08 13.34
C PHE A 138 -6.14 -1.18 12.11
N TRP A 139 -6.56 -1.63 10.92
CA TRP A 139 -6.43 -0.86 9.69
C TRP A 139 -7.15 0.49 9.76
N LYS A 140 -8.34 0.52 10.31
CA LYS A 140 -9.10 1.75 10.54
C LYS A 140 -8.38 2.70 11.51
N SER A 141 -7.74 2.16 12.54
CA SER A 141 -7.04 2.92 13.59
C SER A 141 -5.73 3.56 13.11
N ILE A 142 -5.17 3.11 11.97
CA ILE A 142 -4.02 3.77 11.34
C ILE A 142 -4.37 5.22 10.95
N GLY A 143 -5.62 5.52 10.65
CA GLY A 143 -6.10 6.89 10.41
C GLY A 143 -5.86 7.42 9.00
N ILE A 144 -5.82 6.54 7.99
CA ILE A 144 -5.77 6.92 6.57
C ILE A 144 -7.10 7.54 6.18
N LYS A 145 -7.06 8.72 5.54
CA LYS A 145 -8.24 9.51 5.23
C LYS A 145 -9.23 8.76 4.34
N ASN A 146 -8.75 8.14 3.27
CA ASN A 146 -9.54 7.42 2.29
C ASN A 146 -9.05 5.97 2.22
N LEU A 147 -9.44 5.15 3.19
CA LEU A 147 -9.20 3.71 3.19
C LEU A 147 -10.34 3.01 2.46
N LYS A 148 -10.01 2.25 1.43
CA LYS A 148 -10.92 1.33 0.72
C LYS A 148 -10.44 -0.09 0.94
N ILE A 149 -11.33 -1.00 1.32
CA ILE A 149 -10.99 -2.41 1.53
C ILE A 149 -11.80 -3.24 0.52
N ILE A 150 -11.09 -4.03 -0.28
CA ILE A 150 -11.65 -4.98 -1.24
C ILE A 150 -11.34 -6.37 -0.70
N SER A 151 -12.37 -7.09 -0.27
CA SER A 151 -12.20 -8.44 0.24
C SER A 151 -12.60 -9.47 -0.79
N ILE A 152 -11.73 -10.45 -1.00
CA ILE A 152 -11.93 -11.52 -1.97
C ILE A 152 -12.21 -12.82 -1.21
N PHE A 153 -13.38 -13.38 -1.49
CA PHE A 153 -13.80 -14.67 -0.97
C PHE A 153 -13.86 -15.66 -2.12
N ARG A 154 -13.27 -16.82 -1.91
CA ARG A 154 -13.42 -17.96 -2.80
C ARG A 154 -14.36 -18.95 -2.14
N ASN A 155 -15.38 -19.36 -2.87
CA ASN A 155 -16.21 -20.50 -2.46
C ASN A 155 -15.33 -21.75 -2.53
N PRO A 156 -15.27 -22.58 -1.47
CA PRO A 156 -14.47 -23.80 -1.44
C PRO A 156 -14.89 -24.80 -2.52
#